data_cb31d597733d261937d295e5e07e293a
#
_entry.id   cb31d597733d261937d295e5e07e293a
#
_cell.length_a   1.000
_cell.length_b   1.000
_cell.length_c   1.000
_cell.angle_alpha   90.00
_cell.angle_beta   90.00
_cell.angle_gamma   90.00
#
_symmetry.space_group_name_H-M   'P 1'
#
loop_
_entity.id
_entity.type
_entity.pdbx_description
1 polymer ?
#
loop_
_entity_poly.entity_id
_entity_poly.type
_entity_poly.pdbx_seq_one_letter_code
_entity_poly.pdbx_strand_id
1 'polypeptide(L)'
;EARKQLSYLVSRDTESLSEKDIIKATIETCSENITDGIIAPMFYMFIGGMPLAMTYKAINTMDSMVGYKNEKYKDFGFFSAKLDDVANFIPARLSGLLFIPISCIFLGYDFKNSLKIFFRDRKNHSSPNSAHTESAVAGALNIQLGGPTKYFGVVEEKKYIGDKKNELTIKNIKDNHRIIYLSGLIALIFFVLVFGGIYGFAWR
;
A
#
# COMPACT_ATOMS: atom_id res chain seq x y z
N GLU A 1 -19.07 15.97 -0.82
CA GLU A 1 -17.96 16.11 0.14
C GLU A 1 -16.93 14.99 -0.02
N ALA A 2 -17.29 13.68 0.02
CA ALA A 2 -16.35 12.57 -0.08
C ALA A 2 -15.46 12.61 -1.34
N ARG A 3 -16.03 12.91 -2.52
CA ARG A 3 -15.25 13.07 -3.77
C ARG A 3 -14.18 14.15 -3.65
N LYS A 4 -14.49 15.28 -3.01
CA LYS A 4 -13.56 16.38 -2.79
C LYS A 4 -12.44 15.98 -1.83
N GLN A 5 -12.75 15.28 -0.74
CA GLN A 5 -11.70 14.80 0.18
C GLN A 5 -10.79 13.75 -0.50
N LEU A 6 -11.38 12.85 -1.28
CA LEU A 6 -10.62 11.86 -2.03
C LEU A 6 -9.68 12.50 -3.07
N SER A 7 -10.09 13.59 -3.74
CA SER A 7 -9.26 14.26 -4.75
C SER A 7 -7.95 14.86 -4.18
N TYR A 8 -7.84 15.05 -2.87
CA TYR A 8 -6.59 15.45 -2.24
C TYR A 8 -5.62 14.27 -2.02
N LEU A 9 -6.11 13.03 -2.14
CA LEU A 9 -5.37 11.82 -1.81
C LEU A 9 -5.00 10.97 -3.04
N VAL A 10 -5.72 11.16 -4.16
CA VAL A 10 -5.54 10.33 -5.36
C VAL A 10 -5.38 11.18 -6.60
N SER A 11 -4.65 10.69 -7.59
CA SER A 11 -4.43 11.37 -8.88
C SER A 11 -5.51 11.10 -9.92
N ARG A 12 -6.44 10.17 -9.64
CA ARG A 12 -7.55 9.83 -10.54
C ARG A 12 -8.65 10.89 -10.53
N ASP A 13 -9.43 10.95 -11.61
CA ASP A 13 -10.60 11.81 -11.68
C ASP A 13 -11.65 11.37 -10.66
N THR A 14 -12.06 12.27 -9.75
CA THR A 14 -12.97 11.91 -8.65
C THR A 14 -14.39 12.46 -8.83
N GLU A 15 -14.62 13.43 -9.72
CA GLU A 15 -15.90 14.13 -9.83
C GLU A 15 -17.08 13.23 -10.20
N SER A 16 -16.84 12.23 -11.06
CA SER A 16 -17.87 11.31 -11.57
C SER A 16 -17.93 9.95 -10.86
N LEU A 17 -17.10 9.74 -9.81
CA LEU A 17 -17.04 8.45 -9.13
C LEU A 17 -18.38 8.11 -8.44
N SER A 18 -18.79 6.85 -8.58
CA SER A 18 -19.89 6.29 -7.78
C SER A 18 -19.45 6.13 -6.32
N GLU A 19 -20.40 5.88 -5.41
CA GLU A 19 -20.08 5.58 -4.01
C GLU A 19 -19.16 4.36 -3.90
N LYS A 20 -19.41 3.30 -4.67
CA LYS A 20 -18.55 2.11 -4.70
C LYS A 20 -17.12 2.41 -5.18
N ASP A 21 -16.97 3.28 -6.18
CA ASP A 21 -15.66 3.67 -6.67
C ASP A 21 -14.90 4.56 -5.67
N ILE A 22 -15.60 5.41 -4.92
CA ILE A 22 -15.00 6.17 -3.82
C ILE A 22 -14.49 5.23 -2.72
N ILE A 23 -15.29 4.25 -2.32
CA ILE A 23 -14.90 3.24 -1.32
C ILE A 23 -13.69 2.46 -1.82
N LYS A 24 -13.74 1.98 -3.06
CA LYS A 24 -12.65 1.25 -3.71
C LYS A 24 -11.35 2.05 -3.71
N ALA A 25 -11.40 3.28 -4.23
CA ALA A 25 -10.23 4.17 -4.29
C ALA A 25 -9.65 4.47 -2.90
N THR A 26 -10.51 4.66 -1.90
CA THR A 26 -10.09 4.87 -0.52
C THR A 26 -9.35 3.64 0.03
N ILE A 27 -9.87 2.43 -0.20
CA ILE A 27 -9.22 1.20 0.27
C ILE A 27 -7.89 0.99 -0.44
N GLU A 28 -7.81 1.19 -1.77
CA GLU A 28 -6.57 1.08 -2.55
C GLU A 28 -5.49 2.00 -1.98
N THR A 29 -5.77 3.31 -1.89
CA THR A 29 -4.81 4.30 -1.38
C THR A 29 -4.40 4.03 0.06
N CYS A 30 -5.34 3.68 0.94
CA CYS A 30 -5.04 3.33 2.32
C CYS A 30 -4.21 2.06 2.42
N SER A 31 -4.44 1.05 1.57
CA SER A 31 -3.67 -0.20 1.55
C SER A 31 -2.23 0.03 1.08
N GLU A 32 -2.02 0.85 0.04
CA GLU A 32 -0.69 1.25 -0.42
C GLU A 32 0.07 1.98 0.69
N ASN A 33 -0.59 2.89 1.41
CA ASN A 33 -0.01 3.62 2.52
C ASN A 33 0.36 2.76 3.74
N ILE A 34 -0.06 1.50 3.85
CA ILE A 34 0.50 0.56 4.84
C ILE A 34 2.01 0.44 4.65
N THR A 35 2.45 0.29 3.40
CA THR A 35 3.89 0.27 3.09
C THR A 35 4.49 1.67 3.20
N ASP A 36 3.99 2.63 2.43
CA ASP A 36 4.67 3.92 2.20
C ASP A 36 4.62 4.86 3.39
N GLY A 37 3.55 4.77 4.18
CA GLY A 37 3.31 5.63 5.33
C GLY A 37 3.76 5.04 6.66
N ILE A 38 3.88 3.72 6.78
CA ILE A 38 4.10 3.07 8.07
C ILE A 38 5.31 2.13 8.03
N ILE A 39 5.25 1.06 7.23
CA ILE A 39 6.21 -0.05 7.33
C ILE A 39 7.56 0.33 6.75
N ALA A 40 7.63 0.98 5.60
CA ALA A 40 8.89 1.39 5.01
C ALA A 40 9.62 2.46 5.82
N PRO A 41 8.99 3.54 6.31
CA PRO A 41 9.65 4.46 7.24
C PRO A 41 10.21 3.76 8.48
N MET A 42 9.44 2.85 9.10
CA MET A 42 9.93 2.06 10.23
C MET A 42 11.10 1.16 9.86
N PHE A 43 11.01 0.42 8.75
CA PHE A 43 12.08 -0.44 8.26
C PHE A 43 13.39 0.32 8.14
N TYR A 44 13.39 1.47 7.48
CA TYR A 44 14.57 2.30 7.30
C TYR A 44 15.05 2.95 8.60
N MET A 45 14.13 3.29 9.50
CA MET A 45 14.48 3.81 10.83
C MET A 45 15.25 2.77 11.66
N PHE A 46 14.85 1.51 11.63
CA PHE A 46 15.54 0.45 12.36
C PHE A 46 16.88 0.07 11.75
N ILE A 47 17.08 0.25 10.44
CA ILE A 47 18.36 -0.04 9.76
C ILE A 47 19.39 1.07 9.98
N GLY A 48 19.01 2.32 9.81
CA GLY A 48 19.95 3.45 9.79
C GLY A 48 19.47 4.70 10.52
N GLY A 49 18.52 4.53 11.44
CA GLY A 49 18.02 5.62 12.28
C GLY A 49 17.25 6.68 11.50
N MET A 50 17.13 7.85 12.14
CA MET A 50 16.42 8.99 11.56
C MET A 50 16.95 9.42 10.16
N PRO A 51 18.27 9.48 9.91
CA PRO A 51 18.77 9.88 8.58
C PRO A 51 18.23 9.00 7.46
N LEU A 52 18.21 7.67 7.63
CA LEU A 52 17.76 6.77 6.58
C LEU A 52 16.23 6.79 6.43
N ALA A 53 15.49 6.93 7.53
CA ALA A 53 14.04 7.14 7.49
C ALA A 53 13.66 8.42 6.74
N MET A 54 14.37 9.52 6.98
CA MET A 54 14.14 10.79 6.27
C MET A 54 14.54 10.71 4.80
N THR A 55 15.62 9.99 4.47
CA THR A 55 16.02 9.74 3.07
C THR A 55 14.92 8.96 2.34
N TYR A 56 14.41 7.89 2.94
CA TYR A 56 13.28 7.15 2.37
C TYR A 56 12.06 8.08 2.16
N LYS A 57 11.71 8.88 3.16
CA LYS A 57 10.55 9.79 3.04
C LYS A 57 10.75 10.84 1.95
N ALA A 58 11.96 11.34 1.75
CA ALA A 58 12.27 12.24 0.65
C ALA A 58 12.09 11.55 -0.71
N ILE A 59 12.57 10.31 -0.89
CA ILE A 59 12.39 9.50 -2.10
C ILE A 59 10.90 9.31 -2.40
N ASN A 60 10.12 8.84 -1.44
CA ASN A 60 8.69 8.59 -1.57
C ASN A 60 7.90 9.88 -1.87
N THR A 61 8.29 11.01 -1.26
CA THR A 61 7.67 12.30 -1.55
C THR A 61 8.00 12.79 -2.96
N MET A 62 9.24 12.60 -3.42
CA MET A 62 9.62 12.97 -4.80
C MET A 62 8.81 12.15 -5.83
N ASP A 63 8.65 10.84 -5.63
CA ASP A 63 7.81 10.04 -6.52
C ASP A 63 6.36 10.54 -6.53
N SER A 64 5.77 10.76 -5.36
CA SER A 64 4.40 11.27 -5.23
C SER A 64 4.18 12.64 -5.88
N MET A 65 5.21 13.51 -5.93
CA MET A 65 5.10 14.86 -6.49
C MET A 65 5.43 14.94 -7.98
N VAL A 66 6.39 14.13 -8.45
CA VAL A 66 6.92 14.25 -9.81
C VAL A 66 7.00 12.95 -10.59
N GLY A 67 6.67 11.80 -9.99
CA GLY A 67 6.72 10.47 -10.62
C GLY A 67 5.66 10.23 -11.71
N TYR A 68 4.93 11.28 -12.12
CA TYR A 68 3.89 11.20 -13.14
C TYR A 68 4.44 11.05 -14.55
N LYS A 69 3.81 10.20 -15.36
CA LYS A 69 4.15 9.96 -16.78
C LYS A 69 3.60 11.03 -17.73
N ASN A 70 3.41 12.28 -17.28
CA ASN A 70 3.00 13.38 -18.15
C ASN A 70 4.22 13.99 -18.88
N GLU A 71 3.98 14.72 -19.97
CA GLU A 71 5.05 15.32 -20.80
C GLU A 71 6.02 16.19 -19.98
N LYS A 72 5.54 16.86 -18.95
CA LYS A 72 6.33 17.75 -18.10
C LYS A 72 7.35 17.03 -17.22
N TYR A 73 7.03 15.81 -16.75
CA TYR A 73 7.84 15.08 -15.74
C TYR A 73 8.37 13.74 -16.25
N LYS A 74 8.15 13.39 -17.53
CA LYS A 74 8.44 12.07 -18.10
C LYS A 74 9.88 11.61 -17.84
N ASP A 75 10.85 12.49 -18.01
CA ASP A 75 12.27 12.13 -17.85
C ASP A 75 12.74 12.30 -16.41
N PHE A 76 12.39 13.41 -15.77
CA PHE A 76 12.77 13.69 -14.38
C PHE A 76 12.04 12.78 -13.38
N GLY A 77 10.74 12.57 -13.58
CA GLY A 77 9.93 11.72 -12.71
C GLY A 77 10.24 10.23 -12.84
N PHE A 78 10.78 9.80 -13.98
CA PHE A 78 11.19 8.41 -14.17
C PHE A 78 12.22 7.95 -13.13
N PHE A 79 13.23 8.79 -12.86
CA PHE A 79 14.25 8.46 -11.85
C PHE A 79 13.65 8.37 -10.45
N SER A 80 12.78 9.32 -10.08
CA SER A 80 12.11 9.31 -8.77
C SER A 80 11.25 8.06 -8.59
N ALA A 81 10.46 7.70 -9.60
CA ALA A 81 9.61 6.49 -9.58
C ALA A 81 10.46 5.21 -9.45
N LYS A 82 11.59 5.12 -10.19
CA LYS A 82 12.49 3.97 -10.10
C LYS A 82 13.19 3.85 -8.77
N LEU A 83 13.58 4.96 -8.17
CA LEU A 83 14.20 4.98 -6.85
C LEU A 83 13.21 4.56 -5.77
N ASP A 84 11.97 5.03 -5.85
CA ASP A 84 10.88 4.59 -4.97
C ASP A 84 10.55 3.10 -5.15
N ASP A 85 10.49 2.62 -6.40
CA ASP A 85 10.32 1.19 -6.70
C ASP A 85 11.37 0.31 -5.98
N VAL A 86 12.63 0.74 -5.97
CA VAL A 86 13.73 0.03 -5.28
C VAL A 86 13.60 0.17 -3.77
N ALA A 87 13.33 1.36 -3.26
CA ALA A 87 13.20 1.61 -1.83
C ALA A 87 12.03 0.82 -1.21
N ASN A 88 10.92 0.69 -1.92
CA ASN A 88 9.76 -0.07 -1.46
C ASN A 88 9.85 -1.59 -1.72
N PHE A 89 10.90 -2.08 -2.38
CA PHE A 89 10.97 -3.48 -2.79
C PHE A 89 10.85 -4.46 -1.61
N ILE A 90 11.63 -4.29 -0.56
CA ILE A 90 11.56 -5.15 0.65
C ILE A 90 10.35 -4.80 1.52
N PRO A 91 10.09 -3.53 1.87
CA PRO A 91 8.96 -3.16 2.70
C PRO A 91 7.60 -3.65 2.18
N ALA A 92 7.32 -3.51 0.87
CA ALA A 92 6.05 -3.94 0.30
C ALA A 92 5.83 -5.46 0.42
N ARG A 93 6.90 -6.23 0.29
CA ARG A 93 6.83 -7.70 0.45
C ARG A 93 6.60 -8.10 1.90
N LEU A 94 7.25 -7.45 2.85
CA LEU A 94 6.99 -7.66 4.28
C LEU A 94 5.56 -7.28 4.64
N SER A 95 5.06 -6.16 4.12
CA SER A 95 3.69 -5.70 4.34
C SER A 95 2.66 -6.71 3.85
N GLY A 96 2.73 -7.08 2.57
CA GLY A 96 1.72 -7.92 1.93
C GLY A 96 1.81 -9.40 2.27
N LEU A 97 3.04 -9.93 2.50
CA LEU A 97 3.25 -11.35 2.78
C LEU A 97 3.18 -11.69 4.27
N LEU A 98 3.57 -10.78 5.14
CA LEU A 98 3.74 -11.06 6.57
C LEU A 98 2.76 -10.26 7.42
N PHE A 99 2.87 -8.94 7.44
CA PHE A 99 2.17 -8.13 8.45
C PHE A 99 0.66 -8.07 8.24
N ILE A 100 0.18 -7.90 7.02
CA ILE A 100 -1.26 -7.91 6.71
C ILE A 100 -1.87 -9.30 6.98
N PRO A 101 -1.35 -10.42 6.45
CA PRO A 101 -1.91 -11.73 6.75
C PRO A 101 -1.90 -12.07 8.24
N ILE A 102 -0.84 -11.76 8.98
CA ILE A 102 -0.81 -12.00 10.44
C ILE A 102 -1.89 -11.17 11.13
N SER A 103 -2.08 -9.90 10.76
CA SER A 103 -3.15 -9.07 11.33
C SER A 103 -4.54 -9.67 11.11
N CYS A 104 -4.75 -10.35 9.98
CA CYS A 104 -6.03 -11.01 9.68
C CYS A 104 -6.37 -12.13 10.68
N ILE A 105 -5.36 -12.85 11.19
CA ILE A 105 -5.57 -13.90 12.20
C ILE A 105 -6.18 -13.29 13.48
N PHE A 106 -5.63 -12.18 13.95
CA PHE A 106 -6.09 -11.53 15.18
C PHE A 106 -7.42 -10.79 15.00
N LEU A 107 -7.71 -10.31 13.79
CA LEU A 107 -8.94 -9.58 13.48
C LEU A 107 -10.10 -10.49 13.04
N GLY A 108 -9.84 -11.79 12.85
CA GLY A 108 -10.85 -12.74 12.36
C GLY A 108 -11.19 -12.56 10.88
N TYR A 109 -10.27 -11.99 10.08
CA TYR A 109 -10.41 -11.91 8.63
C TYR A 109 -9.82 -13.15 7.94
N ASP A 110 -10.05 -13.28 6.64
CA ASP A 110 -9.65 -14.47 5.87
C ASP A 110 -8.14 -14.49 5.56
N PHE A 111 -7.36 -14.99 6.52
CA PHE A 111 -5.90 -15.16 6.40
C PHE A 111 -5.51 -16.00 5.18
N LYS A 112 -6.21 -17.14 4.95
CA LYS A 112 -5.88 -18.04 3.85
C LYS A 112 -6.13 -17.38 2.50
N ASN A 113 -7.25 -16.68 2.36
CA ASN A 113 -7.56 -15.98 1.13
C ASN A 113 -6.68 -14.73 0.95
N SER A 114 -6.28 -14.05 2.03
CA SER A 114 -5.28 -12.96 1.97
C SER A 114 -4.00 -13.43 1.30
N LEU A 115 -3.40 -14.53 1.75
CA LEU A 115 -2.21 -15.11 1.13
C LEU A 115 -2.45 -15.64 -0.29
N LYS A 116 -3.58 -16.31 -0.53
CA LYS A 116 -3.93 -16.82 -1.86
C LYS A 116 -3.98 -15.70 -2.89
N ILE A 117 -4.70 -14.62 -2.59
CA ILE A 117 -4.83 -13.47 -3.49
C ILE A 117 -3.51 -12.72 -3.61
N PHE A 118 -2.76 -12.56 -2.52
CA PHE A 118 -1.41 -11.99 -2.58
C PHE A 118 -0.54 -12.71 -3.62
N PHE A 119 -0.41 -14.01 -3.57
CA PHE A 119 0.44 -14.74 -4.51
C PHE A 119 -0.07 -14.69 -5.94
N ARG A 120 -1.38 -14.66 -6.16
CA ARG A 120 -2.01 -14.60 -7.47
C ARG A 120 -1.88 -13.22 -8.11
N ASP A 121 -2.18 -12.15 -7.36
CA ASP A 121 -2.47 -10.81 -7.91
C ASP A 121 -1.40 -9.76 -7.60
N ARG A 122 -0.39 -10.04 -6.79
CA ARG A 122 0.67 -9.09 -6.40
C ARG A 122 1.44 -8.43 -7.55
N LYS A 123 1.22 -8.83 -8.77
CA LYS A 123 1.82 -8.28 -9.99
C LYS A 123 0.80 -7.59 -10.90
N ASN A 124 -0.41 -7.38 -10.41
CA ASN A 124 -1.51 -6.80 -11.20
C ASN A 124 -1.59 -5.27 -11.09
N HIS A 125 -0.48 -4.61 -10.83
CA HIS A 125 -0.39 -3.15 -10.78
C HIS A 125 0.80 -2.67 -11.63
N SER A 126 0.76 -1.41 -12.09
CA SER A 126 1.85 -0.78 -12.86
C SER A 126 3.11 -0.56 -12.01
N SER A 127 2.94 -0.24 -10.72
CA SER A 127 4.04 -0.27 -9.75
C SER A 127 4.32 -1.73 -9.33
N PRO A 128 5.58 -2.13 -9.21
CA PRO A 128 5.96 -3.47 -8.78
C PRO A 128 5.71 -3.73 -7.28
N ASN A 129 5.25 -2.72 -6.53
CA ASN A 129 5.10 -2.74 -5.08
C ASN A 129 3.65 -2.60 -4.61
N SER A 130 2.84 -1.71 -5.19
CA SER A 130 1.50 -1.34 -4.72
C SER A 130 0.55 -2.55 -4.61
N ALA A 131 0.54 -3.43 -5.61
CA ALA A 131 -0.33 -4.61 -5.58
C ALA A 131 0.00 -5.60 -4.45
N HIS A 132 1.12 -5.50 -3.76
CA HIS A 132 1.46 -6.41 -2.66
C HIS A 132 0.51 -6.20 -1.47
N THR A 133 0.29 -4.97 -1.08
CA THR A 133 -0.63 -4.64 0.01
C THR A 133 -2.09 -4.70 -0.42
N GLU A 134 -2.40 -4.16 -1.60
CA GLU A 134 -3.75 -4.19 -2.15
C GLU A 134 -4.29 -5.62 -2.29
N SER A 135 -3.49 -6.55 -2.81
CA SER A 135 -3.90 -7.95 -2.99
C SER A 135 -4.09 -8.67 -1.66
N ALA A 136 -3.22 -8.43 -0.67
CA ALA A 136 -3.39 -9.01 0.65
C ALA A 136 -4.67 -8.52 1.34
N VAL A 137 -4.97 -7.21 1.26
CA VAL A 137 -6.20 -6.61 1.80
C VAL A 137 -7.44 -7.09 1.05
N ALA A 138 -7.40 -7.10 -0.30
CA ALA A 138 -8.51 -7.58 -1.12
C ALA A 138 -8.88 -9.02 -0.77
N GLY A 139 -7.85 -9.87 -0.61
CA GLY A 139 -8.04 -11.26 -0.16
C GLY A 139 -8.59 -11.36 1.25
N ALA A 140 -8.07 -10.58 2.20
CA ALA A 140 -8.51 -10.56 3.59
C ALA A 140 -10.00 -10.19 3.75
N LEU A 141 -10.45 -9.21 2.98
CA LEU A 141 -11.81 -8.68 3.02
C LEU A 141 -12.77 -9.36 2.02
N ASN A 142 -12.26 -10.25 1.17
CA ASN A 142 -13.01 -10.92 0.11
C ASN A 142 -13.69 -9.92 -0.85
N ILE A 143 -12.98 -8.85 -1.21
CA ILE A 143 -13.45 -7.79 -2.12
C ILE A 143 -12.58 -7.74 -3.38
N GLN A 144 -13.08 -7.03 -4.40
CA GLN A 144 -12.35 -6.78 -5.62
C GLN A 144 -11.94 -5.31 -5.73
N LEU A 145 -10.65 -5.06 -5.99
CA LEU A 145 -10.02 -3.77 -6.22
C LEU A 145 -9.53 -3.69 -7.68
N GLY A 146 -8.90 -2.58 -8.04
CA GLY A 146 -8.38 -2.36 -9.40
C GLY A 146 -9.49 -2.17 -10.44
N GLY A 147 -9.20 -2.62 -11.67
CA GLY A 147 -10.07 -2.43 -12.83
C GLY A 147 -9.93 -1.04 -13.48
N PRO A 148 -10.68 -0.77 -14.55
CA PRO A 148 -10.57 0.47 -15.34
C PRO A 148 -10.70 1.71 -14.47
N THR A 149 -9.79 2.67 -14.63
CA THR A 149 -9.73 3.89 -13.81
C THR A 149 -9.45 5.10 -14.71
N LYS A 150 -10.15 6.21 -14.47
CA LYS A 150 -10.01 7.42 -15.27
C LYS A 150 -8.96 8.36 -14.67
N TYR A 151 -7.98 8.77 -15.50
CA TYR A 151 -6.95 9.74 -15.16
C TYR A 151 -6.92 10.85 -16.22
N PHE A 152 -7.05 12.09 -15.82
CA PHE A 152 -6.99 13.25 -16.74
C PHE A 152 -7.90 13.10 -17.96
N GLY A 153 -9.10 12.58 -17.76
CA GLY A 153 -10.09 12.36 -18.83
C GLY A 153 -9.91 11.06 -19.63
N VAL A 154 -8.81 10.33 -19.48
CA VAL A 154 -8.50 9.09 -20.21
C VAL A 154 -8.72 7.88 -19.31
N VAL A 155 -9.39 6.84 -19.82
CA VAL A 155 -9.56 5.57 -19.10
C VAL A 155 -8.31 4.72 -19.30
N GLU A 156 -7.68 4.36 -18.19
CA GLU A 156 -6.57 3.41 -18.14
C GLU A 156 -7.10 2.03 -17.73
N GLU A 157 -6.86 1.04 -18.58
CA GLU A 157 -7.23 -0.35 -18.32
C GLU A 157 -6.26 -0.96 -17.30
N LYS A 158 -6.75 -1.23 -16.09
CA LYS A 158 -6.01 -1.89 -15.02
C LYS A 158 -6.56 -3.28 -14.77
N LYS A 159 -5.69 -4.18 -14.37
CA LYS A 159 -6.10 -5.52 -13.95
C LYS A 159 -6.87 -5.44 -12.64
N TYR A 160 -7.82 -6.35 -12.47
CA TYR A 160 -8.49 -6.54 -11.19
C TYR A 160 -7.57 -7.23 -10.18
N ILE A 161 -7.78 -6.92 -8.90
CA ILE A 161 -7.07 -7.47 -7.74
C ILE A 161 -8.12 -8.00 -6.77
N GLY A 162 -8.01 -9.28 -6.41
CA GLY A 162 -9.00 -9.94 -5.57
C GLY A 162 -10.22 -10.47 -6.33
N ASP A 163 -11.14 -11.04 -5.58
CA ASP A 163 -12.37 -11.66 -6.09
C ASP A 163 -13.57 -10.88 -5.55
N LYS A 164 -14.59 -10.66 -6.41
CA LYS A 164 -15.85 -10.00 -6.02
C LYS A 164 -16.76 -10.99 -5.27
N LYS A 165 -16.36 -11.40 -4.06
CA LYS A 165 -17.20 -12.24 -3.19
C LYS A 165 -18.11 -11.40 -2.33
N ASN A 166 -17.64 -10.25 -1.85
CA ASN A 166 -18.39 -9.29 -1.08
C ASN A 166 -18.58 -7.97 -1.86
N GLU A 167 -19.70 -7.31 -1.65
CA GLU A 167 -19.91 -5.95 -2.15
C GLU A 167 -19.07 -4.94 -1.36
N LEU A 168 -18.61 -3.91 -2.07
CA LEU A 168 -17.90 -2.79 -1.45
C LEU A 168 -18.85 -1.93 -0.63
N THR A 169 -18.52 -1.75 0.64
CA THR A 169 -19.31 -0.98 1.60
C THR A 169 -18.42 -0.10 2.48
N ILE A 170 -18.98 0.90 3.13
CA ILE A 170 -18.26 1.75 4.11
C ILE A 170 -17.63 0.90 5.23
N LYS A 171 -18.21 -0.26 5.56
CA LYS A 171 -17.63 -1.18 6.53
C LYS A 171 -16.24 -1.63 6.12
N ASN A 172 -16.00 -1.87 4.82
CA ASN A 172 -14.68 -2.31 4.33
C ASN A 172 -13.59 -1.24 4.55
N ILE A 173 -13.93 0.05 4.53
CA ILE A 173 -12.99 1.12 4.91
C ILE A 173 -12.59 0.99 6.39
N LYS A 174 -13.57 0.76 7.29
CA LYS A 174 -13.30 0.57 8.71
C LYS A 174 -12.47 -0.69 8.98
N ASP A 175 -12.78 -1.76 8.27
CA ASP A 175 -12.05 -3.03 8.38
C ASP A 175 -10.61 -2.89 7.85
N ASN A 176 -10.42 -2.15 6.75
CA ASN A 176 -9.08 -1.81 6.25
C ASN A 176 -8.29 -0.97 7.27
N HIS A 177 -8.92 0.03 7.92
CA HIS A 177 -8.28 0.78 9.01
C HIS A 177 -7.78 -0.12 10.14
N ARG A 178 -8.57 -1.13 10.55
CA ARG A 178 -8.14 -2.08 11.58
C ARG A 178 -6.91 -2.88 11.13
N ILE A 179 -6.90 -3.31 9.85
CA ILE A 179 -5.72 -3.98 9.26
C ILE A 179 -4.51 -3.06 9.31
N ILE A 180 -4.63 -1.78 8.91
CA ILE A 180 -3.55 -0.80 8.92
C ILE A 180 -2.91 -0.68 10.32
N TYR A 181 -3.74 -0.41 11.34
CA TYR A 181 -3.22 -0.22 12.70
C TYR A 181 -2.57 -1.47 13.25
N LEU A 182 -3.20 -2.63 13.07
CA LEU A 182 -2.65 -3.85 13.63
C LEU A 182 -1.41 -4.33 12.85
N SER A 183 -1.39 -4.18 11.53
CA SER A 183 -0.19 -4.48 10.73
C SER A 183 0.99 -3.59 11.13
N GLY A 184 0.74 -2.29 11.37
CA GLY A 184 1.75 -1.36 11.86
C GLY A 184 2.28 -1.75 13.25
N LEU A 185 1.41 -2.14 14.17
CA LEU A 185 1.80 -2.60 15.50
C LEU A 185 2.62 -3.90 15.43
N ILE A 186 2.18 -4.87 14.63
CA ILE A 186 2.92 -6.13 14.43
C ILE A 186 4.30 -5.86 13.84
N ALA A 187 4.38 -4.95 12.83
CA ALA A 187 5.65 -4.57 12.24
C ALA A 187 6.59 -3.91 13.25
N LEU A 188 6.07 -3.00 14.09
CA LEU A 188 6.85 -2.38 15.15
C LEU A 188 7.43 -3.42 16.12
N ILE A 189 6.59 -4.34 16.61
CA ILE A 189 7.04 -5.42 17.51
C ILE A 189 8.11 -6.28 16.81
N PHE A 190 7.85 -6.66 15.56
CA PHE A 190 8.80 -7.45 14.75
C PHE A 190 10.16 -6.74 14.64
N PHE A 191 10.19 -5.47 14.24
CA PHE A 191 11.44 -4.72 14.09
C PHE A 191 12.16 -4.52 15.42
N VAL A 192 11.44 -4.23 16.51
CA VAL A 192 12.04 -4.14 17.85
C VAL A 192 12.70 -5.45 18.26
N LEU A 193 12.05 -6.59 18.04
CA LEU A 193 12.60 -7.89 18.40
C LEU A 193 13.82 -8.27 17.53
N VAL A 194 13.72 -8.06 16.22
CA VAL A 194 14.80 -8.39 15.27
C VAL A 194 16.01 -7.50 15.51
N PHE A 195 15.83 -6.19 15.49
CA PHE A 195 16.95 -5.24 15.61
C PHE A 195 17.42 -5.08 17.05
N GLY A 196 16.51 -5.19 18.05
CA GLY A 196 16.88 -5.23 19.47
C GLY A 196 17.75 -6.44 19.79
N GLY A 197 17.47 -7.61 19.18
CA GLY A 197 18.32 -8.79 19.26
C GLY A 197 19.69 -8.57 18.62
N ILE A 198 19.74 -8.00 17.41
CA ILE A 198 20.99 -7.73 16.69
C ILE A 198 21.86 -6.73 17.45
N TYR A 199 21.30 -5.57 17.83
CA TYR A 199 22.06 -4.56 18.55
C TYR A 199 22.42 -4.98 19.96
N GLY A 200 21.53 -5.69 20.68
CA GLY A 200 21.83 -6.23 22.00
C GLY A 200 22.93 -7.28 22.01
N PHE A 201 23.12 -8.02 20.91
CA PHE A 201 24.20 -8.97 20.76
C PHE A 201 25.53 -8.26 20.38
N ALA A 202 25.46 -7.18 19.59
CA ALA A 202 26.66 -6.43 19.17
C ALA A 202 27.31 -5.61 20.29
N TRP A 203 26.62 -5.39 21.41
CA TRP A 203 27.11 -4.62 22.59
C TRP A 203 27.48 -5.54 23.77
N ARG A 204 27.50 -6.85 23.60
CA ARG A 204 28.06 -7.83 24.55
C ARG A 204 29.40 -8.38 24.05
#